data_cfc5afce2f349b405ded8b026b5eeabd
#
_entry.id   cfc5afce2f349b405ded8b026b5eeabd
#
_cell.length_a   1.000
_cell.length_b   1.000
_cell.length_c   1.000
_cell.angle_alpha   90.00
_cell.angle_beta   90.00
_cell.angle_gamma   90.00
#
_symmetry.space_group_name_H-M   'P 1'
#
loop_
_entity.id
_entity.type
_entity.pdbx_description
1 polymer ?
#
loop_
_entity_poly.entity_id
_entity_poly.type
_entity_poly.pdbx_seq_one_letter_code
_entity_poly.pdbx_strand_id
1 'polypeptide(L)'
;EFDWAGVKTINVFGITTQALADYNVSATSNRFGTPSELQNVVQTMTLAKDRSFSTSIDKYTMESTNGATKAGEYLKMEINEQITPEIDTYSLRKMYTAAIANGYYAYATTSASNAYSKLLAGQEKLGDAKVPTSGRVAFISYAFLGFIKQDSTFMLASEVAMNERINGMVGMV
;
A
#
# COMPACT_ATOMS: atom_id res chain seq x y z
N GLU A 1 -5.57 -12.12 7.82
CA GLU A 1 -6.94 -11.65 7.55
C GLU A 1 -7.68 -11.57 8.86
N PHE A 2 -8.30 -10.42 9.19
CA PHE A 2 -9.03 -10.24 10.43
C PHE A 2 -10.52 -10.32 10.14
N ASP A 3 -11.23 -11.17 10.90
CA ASP A 3 -12.69 -11.27 10.80
C ASP A 3 -13.33 -10.25 11.75
N TRP A 4 -14.20 -9.40 11.20
CA TRP A 4 -14.94 -8.38 11.92
C TRP A 4 -16.33 -8.86 12.39
N ALA A 5 -16.56 -10.15 12.39
CA ALA A 5 -17.85 -10.73 12.76
C ALA A 5 -18.28 -10.34 14.18
N GLY A 6 -19.24 -9.42 14.28
CA GLY A 6 -19.86 -8.99 15.54
C GLY A 6 -19.03 -8.03 16.41
N VAL A 7 -17.84 -7.56 15.96
CA VAL A 7 -17.01 -6.59 16.69
C VAL A 7 -16.67 -5.38 15.86
N LYS A 8 -16.68 -4.20 16.46
CA LYS A 8 -16.29 -2.94 15.83
C LYS A 8 -14.84 -2.55 16.07
N THR A 9 -14.16 -3.24 16.98
CA THR A 9 -12.79 -2.92 17.38
C THR A 9 -11.99 -4.20 17.52
N ILE A 10 -10.82 -4.23 16.88
CA ILE A 10 -9.86 -5.34 16.97
C ILE A 10 -8.56 -4.80 17.55
N ASN A 11 -7.99 -5.50 18.53
CA ASN A 11 -6.68 -5.21 19.07
C ASN A 11 -5.65 -6.17 18.49
N VAL A 12 -4.64 -5.62 17.86
CA VAL A 12 -3.50 -6.37 17.31
C VAL A 12 -2.32 -6.19 18.26
N PHE A 13 -1.81 -7.29 18.78
CA PHE A 13 -0.66 -7.29 19.66
C PHE A 13 0.61 -7.46 18.85
N GLY A 14 1.54 -6.55 19.01
CA GLY A 14 2.87 -6.59 18.43
C GLY A 14 3.95 -6.66 19.51
N ILE A 15 5.10 -7.19 19.15
CA ILE A 15 6.28 -7.21 20.04
C ILE A 15 7.26 -6.18 19.50
N THR A 16 7.80 -5.33 20.39
CA THR A 16 8.86 -4.40 20.03
C THR A 16 10.23 -5.03 20.24
N THR A 17 11.15 -4.73 19.35
CA THR A 17 12.57 -5.06 19.52
C THR A 17 13.26 -4.02 20.38
N GLN A 18 14.25 -4.43 21.17
CA GLN A 18 15.09 -3.53 21.91
C GLN A 18 16.33 -3.13 21.14
N ALA A 19 16.81 -1.92 21.41
CA ALA A 19 18.10 -1.47 20.91
C ALA A 19 19.23 -2.29 21.59
N LEU A 20 20.30 -2.54 20.84
CA LEU A 20 21.48 -3.18 21.38
C LEU A 20 22.20 -2.20 22.34
N ALA A 21 22.68 -2.71 23.45
CA ALA A 21 23.53 -1.98 24.39
C ALA A 21 24.99 -2.43 24.22
N ASP A 22 25.91 -1.53 24.47
CA ASP A 22 27.34 -1.86 24.44
C ASP A 22 27.70 -2.74 25.63
N TYR A 23 28.53 -3.76 25.34
CA TYR A 23 29.10 -4.61 26.38
C TYR A 23 30.23 -3.89 27.14
N ASN A 24 30.03 -3.68 28.44
CA ASN A 24 31.02 -3.02 29.27
C ASN A 24 31.83 -4.04 30.08
N VAL A 25 33.05 -4.30 29.68
CA VAL A 25 33.95 -5.24 30.31
C VAL A 25 34.34 -4.80 31.74
N SER A 26 34.45 -3.50 31.97
CA SER A 26 34.91 -2.92 33.22
C SER A 26 33.82 -2.75 34.27
N ALA A 27 32.57 -2.95 33.92
CA ALA A 27 31.44 -2.81 34.85
C ALA A 27 31.37 -4.00 35.82
N THR A 28 31.15 -3.73 37.09
CA THR A 28 30.93 -4.73 38.13
C THR A 28 29.54 -5.37 38.10
N SER A 29 28.56 -4.68 37.51
CA SER A 29 27.20 -5.17 37.33
C SER A 29 26.66 -4.68 35.98
N ASN A 30 25.60 -5.32 35.46
CA ASN A 30 24.92 -4.96 34.22
C ASN A 30 25.86 -4.82 32.99
N ARG A 31 26.85 -5.70 32.86
CA ARG A 31 27.79 -5.70 31.73
C ARG A 31 27.12 -5.77 30.36
N PHE A 32 25.93 -6.36 30.27
CA PHE A 32 25.14 -6.54 29.06
C PHE A 32 24.05 -5.44 28.88
N GLY A 33 24.16 -4.33 29.64
CA GLY A 33 23.13 -3.31 29.71
C GLY A 33 22.09 -3.63 30.79
N THR A 34 21.20 -2.69 31.04
CA THR A 34 20.10 -2.88 31.99
C THR A 34 19.02 -3.74 31.36
N PRO A 35 18.66 -4.89 31.96
CA PRO A 35 17.55 -5.69 31.46
C PRO A 35 16.25 -4.88 31.49
N SER A 36 15.49 -4.90 30.43
CA SER A 36 14.13 -4.35 30.39
C SER A 36 13.17 -5.44 30.00
N GLU A 37 11.96 -5.34 30.52
CA GLU A 37 10.90 -6.30 30.19
C GLU A 37 10.48 -6.15 28.73
N LEU A 38 10.09 -7.28 28.13
CA LEU A 38 9.51 -7.31 26.79
C LEU A 38 8.19 -6.55 26.79
N GLN A 39 8.15 -5.46 26.04
CA GLN A 39 6.93 -4.66 25.95
C GLN A 39 6.07 -5.10 24.76
N ASN A 40 4.79 -5.28 25.02
CA ASN A 40 3.79 -5.49 24.00
C ASN A 40 3.23 -4.15 23.54
N VAL A 41 3.22 -3.93 22.23
CA VAL A 41 2.51 -2.81 21.62
C VAL A 41 1.13 -3.30 21.20
N VAL A 42 0.11 -2.61 21.67
CA VAL A 42 -1.28 -2.87 21.28
C VAL A 42 -1.68 -1.85 20.23
N GLN A 43 -1.99 -2.34 19.05
CA GLN A 43 -2.51 -1.53 17.96
C GLN A 43 -4.01 -1.77 17.83
N THR A 44 -4.80 -0.73 18.08
CA THR A 44 -6.27 -0.83 18.02
C THR A 44 -6.76 -0.42 16.66
N MET A 45 -7.48 -1.30 15.99
CA MET A 45 -8.17 -1.04 14.73
C MET A 45 -9.67 -0.93 14.99
N THR A 46 -10.26 0.18 14.56
CA THR A 46 -11.70 0.43 14.69
C THR A 46 -12.35 0.47 13.32
N LEU A 47 -13.46 -0.22 13.16
CA LEU A 47 -14.27 -0.17 11.95
C LEU A 47 -14.81 1.24 11.74
N ALA A 48 -14.33 1.91 10.71
CA ALA A 48 -14.65 3.32 10.43
C ALA A 48 -15.77 3.49 9.41
N LYS A 49 -16.04 2.46 8.60
CA LYS A 49 -17.12 2.45 7.60
C LYS A 49 -17.91 1.17 7.70
N ASP A 50 -19.22 1.32 7.72
CA ASP A 50 -20.20 0.26 7.64
C ASP A 50 -21.23 0.70 6.59
N ARG A 51 -21.21 0.05 5.43
CA ARG A 51 -22.06 0.41 4.29
C ARG A 51 -22.76 -0.81 3.74
N SER A 52 -24.01 -0.62 3.39
CA SER A 52 -24.84 -1.64 2.79
C SER A 52 -25.56 -1.10 1.57
N PHE A 53 -25.92 -1.98 0.66
CA PHE A 53 -26.89 -1.69 -0.37
C PHE A 53 -28.02 -2.71 -0.30
N SER A 54 -29.18 -2.31 -0.77
CA SER A 54 -30.34 -3.18 -0.85
C SER A 54 -31.01 -2.98 -2.21
N THR A 55 -31.32 -4.08 -2.89
CA THR A 55 -32.10 -4.06 -4.12
C THR A 55 -33.17 -5.14 -4.06
N SER A 56 -34.31 -4.87 -4.65
CA SER A 56 -35.39 -5.84 -4.81
C SER A 56 -35.71 -6.00 -6.29
N ILE A 57 -35.90 -7.24 -6.71
CA ILE A 57 -36.36 -7.56 -8.06
C ILE A 57 -37.78 -8.09 -7.95
N ASP A 58 -38.71 -7.36 -8.55
CA ASP A 58 -40.10 -7.79 -8.58
C ASP A 58 -40.29 -8.98 -9.51
N LYS A 59 -41.13 -9.94 -9.09
CA LYS A 59 -41.37 -11.17 -9.82
C LYS A 59 -41.93 -10.89 -11.23
N TYR A 60 -42.80 -9.91 -11.36
CA TYR A 60 -43.38 -9.51 -12.65
C TYR A 60 -42.31 -8.98 -13.60
N THR A 61 -41.39 -8.15 -13.10
CA THR A 61 -40.26 -7.63 -13.87
C THR A 61 -39.32 -8.77 -14.30
N MET A 62 -39.07 -9.72 -13.43
CA MET A 62 -38.23 -10.89 -13.74
C MET A 62 -38.87 -11.79 -14.84
N GLU A 63 -40.18 -11.99 -14.78
CA GLU A 63 -40.90 -12.75 -15.77
C GLU A 63 -41.06 -12.00 -17.11
N SER A 64 -41.35 -10.70 -17.08
CA SER A 64 -41.52 -9.85 -18.29
C SER A 64 -40.21 -9.63 -19.06
N THR A 65 -39.05 -9.66 -18.37
CA THR A 65 -37.75 -9.50 -19.00
C THR A 65 -37.11 -10.86 -19.40
N ASN A 66 -37.89 -11.94 -19.34
CA ASN A 66 -37.47 -13.31 -19.70
C ASN A 66 -36.19 -13.75 -18.97
N GLY A 67 -36.06 -13.39 -17.71
CA GLY A 67 -34.91 -13.73 -16.88
C GLY A 67 -33.62 -12.94 -17.20
N ALA A 68 -33.72 -11.83 -17.95
CA ALA A 68 -32.58 -10.96 -18.24
C ALA A 68 -31.99 -10.33 -16.97
N THR A 69 -32.83 -10.14 -15.95
CA THR A 69 -32.43 -9.61 -14.65
C THR A 69 -32.02 -10.76 -13.72
N LYS A 70 -30.79 -11.22 -13.86
CA LYS A 70 -30.26 -12.23 -12.96
C LYS A 70 -29.64 -11.56 -11.74
N ALA A 71 -30.18 -11.83 -10.55
CA ALA A 71 -29.70 -11.24 -9.30
C ALA A 71 -28.19 -11.45 -9.07
N GLY A 72 -27.64 -12.60 -9.47
CA GLY A 72 -26.22 -12.89 -9.34
C GLY A 72 -25.34 -12.05 -10.28
N GLU A 73 -25.79 -11.79 -11.50
CA GLU A 73 -25.06 -10.92 -12.44
C GLU A 73 -25.10 -9.46 -11.99
N TYR A 74 -26.25 -8.99 -11.50
CA TYR A 74 -26.39 -7.67 -10.91
C TYR A 74 -25.47 -7.49 -9.70
N LEU A 75 -25.45 -8.46 -8.77
CA LEU A 75 -24.57 -8.40 -7.61
C LEU A 75 -23.10 -8.34 -8.01
N LYS A 76 -22.69 -9.10 -9.02
CA LYS A 76 -21.32 -9.07 -9.53
C LYS A 76 -20.97 -7.71 -10.14
N MET A 77 -21.89 -7.10 -10.87
CA MET A 77 -21.69 -5.73 -11.40
C MET A 77 -21.55 -4.73 -10.26
N GLU A 78 -22.43 -4.77 -9.27
CA GLU A 78 -22.41 -3.87 -8.11
C GLU A 78 -21.10 -3.99 -7.33
N ILE A 79 -20.61 -5.21 -7.12
CA ILE A 79 -19.30 -5.43 -6.48
C ILE A 79 -18.18 -4.78 -7.28
N ASN A 80 -18.15 -4.99 -8.59
CA ASN A 80 -17.04 -4.52 -9.43
C ASN A 80 -17.09 -3.01 -9.70
N GLU A 81 -18.29 -2.44 -9.85
CA GLU A 81 -18.44 -1.05 -10.28
C GLU A 81 -18.61 -0.06 -9.13
N GLN A 82 -19.11 -0.51 -7.97
CA GLN A 82 -19.37 0.35 -6.83
C GLN A 82 -18.52 -0.02 -5.61
N ILE A 83 -18.58 -1.28 -5.17
CA ILE A 83 -17.96 -1.68 -3.92
C ILE A 83 -16.43 -1.67 -4.02
N THR A 84 -15.87 -2.32 -5.04
CA THR A 84 -14.42 -2.41 -5.21
C THR A 84 -13.77 -1.03 -5.38
N PRO A 85 -14.25 -0.13 -6.26
CA PRO A 85 -13.69 1.22 -6.37
C PRO A 85 -13.83 2.06 -5.10
N GLU A 86 -14.90 1.89 -4.32
CA GLU A 86 -15.05 2.59 -3.04
C GLU A 86 -14.02 2.11 -2.01
N ILE A 87 -13.79 0.80 -1.91
CA ILE A 87 -12.80 0.21 -1.01
C ILE A 87 -11.39 0.68 -1.39
N ASP A 88 -11.05 0.62 -2.67
CA ASP A 88 -9.74 1.02 -3.17
C ASP A 88 -9.47 2.51 -2.92
N THR A 89 -10.44 3.36 -3.25
CA THR A 89 -10.35 4.80 -3.01
C THR A 89 -10.19 5.12 -1.53
N TYR A 90 -10.95 4.45 -0.67
CA TYR A 90 -10.86 4.64 0.77
C TYR A 90 -9.50 4.20 1.32
N SER A 91 -9.01 3.04 0.90
CA SER A 91 -7.74 2.48 1.32
C SER A 91 -6.56 3.37 0.90
N LEU A 92 -6.51 3.78 -0.36
CA LEU A 92 -5.48 4.69 -0.88
C LEU A 92 -5.52 6.05 -0.17
N ARG A 93 -6.72 6.60 0.08
CA ARG A 93 -6.86 7.85 0.81
C ARG A 93 -6.37 7.75 2.25
N LYS A 94 -6.62 6.63 2.94
CA LYS A 94 -6.11 6.38 4.30
C LYS A 94 -4.60 6.26 4.32
N MET A 95 -4.00 5.52 3.38
CA MET A 95 -2.54 5.42 3.23
C MET A 95 -1.92 6.80 2.98
N TYR A 96 -2.48 7.58 2.07
CA TYR A 96 -2.02 8.94 1.77
C TYR A 96 -2.10 9.86 3.00
N THR A 97 -3.23 9.84 3.71
CA THR A 97 -3.41 10.66 4.92
C THR A 97 -2.40 10.27 6.02
N ALA A 98 -2.17 8.97 6.20
CA ALA A 98 -1.18 8.49 7.15
C ALA A 98 0.25 8.89 6.75
N ALA A 99 0.59 8.85 5.47
CA ALA A 99 1.88 9.30 4.97
C ALA A 99 2.11 10.80 5.24
N ILE A 100 1.10 11.63 5.01
CA ILE A 100 1.17 13.08 5.35
C ILE A 100 1.37 13.28 6.85
N ALA A 101 0.58 12.62 7.68
CA ALA A 101 0.66 12.76 9.14
C ALA A 101 2.03 12.37 9.70
N ASN A 102 2.72 11.42 9.06
CA ASN A 102 4.06 10.98 9.45
C ASN A 102 5.20 11.69 8.71
N GLY A 103 4.91 12.71 7.92
CA GLY A 103 5.93 13.47 7.17
C GLY A 103 6.54 12.71 5.98
N TYR A 104 5.99 11.57 5.59
CA TYR A 104 6.45 10.76 4.44
C TYR A 104 5.83 11.23 3.13
N TYR A 105 5.82 12.51 2.88
CA TYR A 105 5.31 13.07 1.63
C TYR A 105 6.30 14.07 1.03
N ALA A 106 6.22 14.25 -0.27
CA ALA A 106 6.90 15.32 -0.97
C ALA A 106 5.99 15.87 -2.07
N TYR A 107 5.72 17.16 -2.01
CA TYR A 107 5.06 17.86 -3.12
C TYR A 107 6.09 18.16 -4.20
N ALA A 108 5.87 17.63 -5.39
CA ALA A 108 6.71 17.94 -6.53
C ALA A 108 5.88 17.95 -7.80
N THR A 109 6.06 18.99 -8.60
CA THR A 109 5.49 19.03 -9.95
C THR A 109 6.18 17.97 -10.78
N THR A 110 5.38 17.08 -11.38
CA THR A 110 5.87 16.03 -12.28
C THR A 110 5.75 16.47 -13.72
N SER A 111 6.75 16.10 -14.52
CA SER A 111 6.83 16.37 -15.95
C SER A 111 7.52 15.19 -16.64
N ALA A 112 7.48 15.16 -17.96
CA ALA A 112 8.17 14.16 -18.76
C ALA A 112 9.69 14.09 -18.54
N SER A 113 10.30 15.17 -18.04
CA SER A 113 11.76 15.24 -17.80
C SER A 113 12.19 14.81 -16.40
N ASN A 114 11.26 14.64 -15.46
CA ASN A 114 11.61 14.34 -14.05
C ASN A 114 10.84 13.16 -13.44
N ALA A 115 9.92 12.55 -14.16
CA ALA A 115 9.07 11.51 -13.63
C ALA A 115 9.87 10.28 -13.17
N TYR A 116 10.83 9.85 -13.96
CA TYR A 116 11.68 8.71 -13.64
C TYR A 116 12.59 9.01 -12.43
N SER A 117 13.21 10.16 -12.38
CA SER A 117 14.05 10.57 -11.24
C SER A 117 13.26 10.67 -9.92
N LYS A 118 11.99 11.07 -9.99
CA LYS A 118 11.10 11.07 -8.81
C LYS A 118 10.79 9.67 -8.30
N LEU A 119 10.60 8.71 -9.21
CA LEU A 119 10.39 7.31 -8.85
C LEU A 119 11.63 6.74 -8.17
N LEU A 120 12.83 7.00 -8.73
CA LEU A 120 14.10 6.58 -8.14
C LEU A 120 14.34 7.19 -6.76
N ALA A 121 14.07 8.48 -6.58
CA ALA A 121 14.18 9.16 -5.28
C ALA A 121 13.24 8.55 -4.23
N GLY A 122 12.05 8.08 -4.63
CA GLY A 122 11.17 7.32 -3.74
C GLY A 122 11.76 5.98 -3.32
N GLN A 123 12.37 5.27 -4.26
CA GLN A 123 13.05 4.00 -3.99
C GLN A 123 14.27 4.19 -3.08
N GLU A 124 15.07 5.23 -3.30
CA GLU A 124 16.21 5.61 -2.47
C GLU A 124 15.79 5.85 -1.02
N LYS A 125 14.76 6.67 -0.79
CA LYS A 125 14.22 6.92 0.55
C LYS A 125 13.78 5.64 1.28
N LEU A 126 13.17 4.70 0.56
CA LEU A 126 12.81 3.40 1.14
C LEU A 126 14.06 2.56 1.46
N GLY A 127 15.10 2.68 0.67
CA GLY A 127 16.40 2.04 0.91
C GLY A 127 17.08 2.58 2.16
N ASP A 128 17.17 3.91 2.28
CA ASP A 128 17.74 4.60 3.44
C ASP A 128 17.01 4.24 4.74
N ALA A 129 15.70 4.09 4.66
CA ALA A 129 14.87 3.63 5.77
C ALA A 129 15.00 2.11 6.05
N LYS A 130 15.89 1.41 5.36
CA LYS A 130 16.13 -0.04 5.50
C LYS A 130 14.88 -0.91 5.29
N VAL A 131 13.93 -0.43 4.50
CA VAL A 131 12.74 -1.22 4.13
C VAL A 131 13.18 -2.35 3.19
N PRO A 132 12.71 -3.59 3.38
CA PRO A 132 13.04 -4.70 2.48
C PRO A 132 12.72 -4.36 1.01
N THR A 133 13.55 -4.81 0.09
CA THR A 133 13.37 -4.55 -1.35
C THR A 133 12.24 -5.39 -1.96
N SER A 134 12.00 -6.57 -1.41
CA SER A 134 10.93 -7.45 -1.85
C SER A 134 9.55 -6.92 -1.43
N GLY A 135 8.58 -7.03 -2.32
CA GLY A 135 7.19 -6.66 -2.04
C GLY A 135 6.90 -5.15 -2.06
N ARG A 136 7.85 -4.31 -2.51
CA ARG A 136 7.57 -2.89 -2.73
C ARG A 136 6.61 -2.71 -3.89
N VAL A 137 5.54 -1.94 -3.69
CA VAL A 137 4.52 -1.65 -4.70
C VAL A 137 4.38 -0.14 -4.83
N ALA A 138 4.29 0.36 -6.05
CA ALA A 138 4.03 1.77 -6.35
C ALA A 138 2.64 1.92 -6.99
N PHE A 139 1.81 2.75 -6.40
CA PHE A 139 0.54 3.16 -6.99
C PHE A 139 0.77 4.46 -7.77
N ILE A 140 0.61 4.42 -9.06
CA ILE A 140 0.85 5.56 -9.95
C ILE A 140 -0.39 5.89 -10.76
N SER A 141 -0.61 7.17 -11.05
CA SER A 141 -1.69 7.60 -11.94
C SER A 141 -1.33 7.36 -13.41
N TYR A 142 -2.33 7.27 -14.27
CA TYR A 142 -2.11 7.15 -15.73
C TYR A 142 -1.34 8.35 -16.31
N ALA A 143 -1.56 9.55 -15.78
CA ALA A 143 -0.80 10.74 -16.19
C ALA A 143 0.69 10.60 -15.83
N PHE A 144 1.00 10.14 -14.63
CA PHE A 144 2.38 9.90 -14.22
C PHE A 144 3.05 8.80 -15.04
N LEU A 145 2.33 7.73 -15.35
CA LEU A 145 2.81 6.68 -16.26
C LEU A 145 3.10 7.22 -17.66
N GLY A 146 2.25 8.14 -18.15
CA GLY A 146 2.48 8.85 -19.40
C GLY A 146 3.78 9.65 -19.39
N PHE A 147 4.08 10.35 -18.31
CA PHE A 147 5.34 11.08 -18.14
C PHE A 147 6.55 10.14 -18.06
N ILE A 148 6.47 9.02 -17.34
CA ILE A 148 7.55 8.02 -17.32
C ILE A 148 7.86 7.51 -18.73
N LYS A 149 6.83 7.20 -19.52
CA LYS A 149 7.01 6.72 -20.90
C LYS A 149 7.61 7.76 -21.84
N GLN A 150 7.46 9.04 -21.54
CA GLN A 150 8.02 10.16 -22.30
C GLN A 150 9.40 10.59 -21.79
N ASP A 151 9.81 10.13 -20.60
CA ASP A 151 11.09 10.49 -20.01
C ASP A 151 12.24 9.91 -20.83
N SER A 152 13.08 10.80 -21.37
CA SER A 152 14.21 10.41 -22.22
C SER A 152 15.21 9.53 -21.49
N THR A 153 15.37 9.72 -20.18
CA THR A 153 16.26 8.92 -19.33
C THR A 153 15.78 7.48 -19.23
N PHE A 154 14.46 7.28 -19.19
CA PHE A 154 13.86 5.96 -19.20
C PHE A 154 13.91 5.32 -20.61
N MET A 155 13.77 6.13 -21.65
CA MET A 155 13.71 5.68 -23.06
C MET A 155 15.08 5.51 -23.70
N LEU A 156 16.15 6.15 -23.16
CA LEU A 156 17.51 6.00 -23.66
C LEU A 156 18.01 4.58 -23.42
N ALA A 157 17.92 3.77 -24.47
CA ALA A 157 18.34 2.39 -24.39
C ALA A 157 19.10 1.95 -25.63
N SER A 158 20.28 1.37 -25.44
CA SER A 158 20.78 0.30 -26.27
C SER A 158 19.89 -0.96 -26.07
N GLU A 159 19.87 -1.89 -27.02
CA GLU A 159 19.06 -3.12 -26.93
C GLU A 159 19.30 -3.91 -25.63
N VAL A 160 20.50 -3.87 -25.07
CA VAL A 160 20.87 -4.51 -23.81
C VAL A 160 20.15 -3.86 -22.62
N ALA A 161 20.13 -2.51 -22.58
CA ALA A 161 19.43 -1.77 -21.55
C ALA A 161 17.89 -1.92 -21.64
N MET A 162 17.36 -2.29 -22.79
CA MET A 162 15.93 -2.54 -22.97
C MET A 162 15.50 -3.83 -22.27
N ASN A 163 16.29 -4.89 -22.37
CA ASN A 163 16.05 -6.14 -21.67
C ASN A 163 16.22 -6.01 -20.15
N GLU A 164 17.22 -5.25 -19.69
CA GLU A 164 17.44 -4.96 -18.29
C GLU A 164 16.30 -4.11 -17.69
N ARG A 165 15.74 -3.18 -18.45
CA ARG A 165 14.59 -2.37 -18.06
C ARG A 165 13.31 -3.19 -17.92
N ILE A 166 13.06 -4.12 -18.83
CA ILE A 166 11.90 -5.03 -18.78
C ILE A 166 11.98 -5.89 -17.53
N ASN A 167 13.18 -6.33 -17.17
CA ASN A 167 13.42 -7.17 -15.99
C ASN A 167 13.65 -6.36 -14.68
N GLY A 168 13.57 -5.04 -14.72
CA GLY A 168 13.77 -4.18 -13.55
C GLY A 168 15.23 -4.10 -13.07
N MET A 169 16.19 -4.56 -13.87
CA MET A 169 17.63 -4.52 -13.55
C MET A 169 18.33 -3.33 -14.21
N VAL A 170 17.77 -2.14 -14.09
CA VAL A 170 18.47 -0.92 -14.53
C VAL A 170 19.43 -0.49 -13.42
N GLY A 171 20.72 -0.72 -13.65
CA GLY A 171 21.80 -0.20 -12.84
C GLY A 171 22.20 -1.09 -11.66
N MET A 172 22.79 -2.23 -11.98
CA MET A 172 23.86 -2.77 -11.13
C MET A 172 25.20 -2.36 -11.78
N VAL A 173 25.78 -1.32 -11.24
CA VAL A 173 27.22 -1.05 -11.32
C VAL A 173 27.79 -1.38 -9.96
#